data_b3c9ce0fb7961fc39916794da5694575
#
_entry.id   b3c9ce0fb7961fc39916794da5694575
#
_cell.length_a   1.000
_cell.length_b   1.000
_cell.length_c   1.000
_cell.angle_alpha   90.00
_cell.angle_beta   90.00
_cell.angle_gamma   90.00
#
_symmetry.space_group_name_H-M   'P 1'
#
loop_
_entity.id
_entity.type
_entity.pdbx_description
1 polymer ?
#
loop_
_entity_poly.entity_id
_entity_poly.type
_entity_poly.pdbx_seq_one_letter_code
_entity_poly.pdbx_strand_id
1 'polypeptide(L)'
;MHRFTYRGLLLTIAILAMGACSNDALTNPVTTAPCPCTDGFSGTLSKNGAFSHTFTTTNLGAVTTTIVSLAPNSAQILGLQLGVWNGVSCTAASSTDTATTGSSITLNASAAGVLCVRLYDVGFITDPVLYQLQVVHP
;
A
#
# COMPACT_ATOMS: atom_id res chain seq x y z
N MET A 1 32.20 -87.52 -17.63
CA MET A 1 30.73 -87.58 -17.51
C MET A 1 30.30 -86.72 -16.35
N HIS A 2 29.76 -85.58 -16.61
CA HIS A 2 28.69 -84.89 -15.89
C HIS A 2 28.49 -83.52 -16.51
N ARG A 3 27.39 -83.46 -17.23
CA ARG A 3 26.92 -82.18 -17.82
C ARG A 3 26.27 -81.36 -16.73
N PHE A 4 26.78 -80.17 -16.49
CA PHE A 4 26.07 -79.15 -15.69
C PHE A 4 25.62 -78.05 -16.65
N THR A 5 24.34 -78.13 -16.92
CA THR A 5 23.63 -77.07 -17.63
C THR A 5 23.41 -75.91 -16.70
N TYR A 6 24.13 -74.79 -16.89
CA TYR A 6 23.83 -73.51 -16.23
C TYR A 6 22.67 -72.91 -17.00
N ARG A 7 21.50 -72.91 -16.37
CA ARG A 7 20.37 -72.11 -16.77
C ARG A 7 20.70 -70.68 -16.45
N GLY A 8 20.88 -69.89 -17.48
CA GLY A 8 21.08 -68.45 -17.35
C GLY A 8 19.88 -67.78 -16.67
N LEU A 9 20.12 -67.20 -15.53
CA LEU A 9 19.19 -66.33 -14.88
C LEU A 9 19.45 -64.92 -15.43
N LEU A 10 18.64 -64.50 -16.39
CA LEU A 10 18.63 -63.14 -16.91
C LEU A 10 18.07 -62.22 -15.80
N LEU A 11 19.00 -61.58 -15.10
CA LEU A 11 18.66 -60.52 -14.17
C LEU A 11 18.39 -59.26 -15.00
N THR A 12 17.15 -59.00 -15.29
CA THR A 12 16.72 -57.72 -15.86
C THR A 12 16.85 -56.65 -14.80
N ILE A 13 17.92 -55.87 -14.88
CA ILE A 13 18.08 -54.67 -14.11
C ILE A 13 17.13 -53.63 -14.67
N ALA A 14 16.00 -53.41 -14.00
CA ALA A 14 15.13 -52.31 -14.28
C ALA A 14 15.84 -51.04 -13.79
N ILE A 15 16.43 -50.29 -14.72
CA ILE A 15 16.93 -48.94 -14.46
C ILE A 15 15.69 -48.07 -14.25
N LEU A 16 15.37 -47.81 -12.99
CA LEU A 16 14.48 -46.71 -12.65
C LEU A 16 15.21 -45.40 -13.04
N ALA A 17 14.86 -44.88 -14.20
CA ALA A 17 15.13 -43.51 -14.53
C ALA A 17 14.37 -42.65 -13.53
N MET A 18 15.05 -42.24 -12.45
CA MET A 18 14.61 -41.13 -11.65
C MET A 18 14.65 -39.91 -12.56
N GLY A 19 13.49 -39.58 -13.14
CA GLY A 19 13.29 -38.29 -13.75
C GLY A 19 13.61 -37.25 -12.69
N ALA A 20 14.78 -36.62 -12.79
CA ALA A 20 15.02 -35.37 -12.15
C ALA A 20 13.97 -34.42 -12.69
N CYS A 21 12.92 -34.18 -11.92
CA CYS A 21 12.15 -32.98 -12.07
C CYS A 21 13.13 -31.85 -11.84
N SER A 22 13.70 -31.34 -12.92
CA SER A 22 14.25 -30.01 -12.95
C SER A 22 13.08 -29.11 -12.54
N ASN A 23 13.08 -28.70 -11.28
CA ASN A 23 12.38 -27.51 -10.91
C ASN A 23 13.13 -26.36 -11.62
N ASP A 24 12.97 -26.29 -12.93
CA ASP A 24 13.01 -25.02 -13.60
C ASP A 24 11.83 -24.25 -13.01
N ALA A 25 12.02 -23.75 -11.79
CA ALA A 25 11.33 -22.58 -11.36
C ALA A 25 11.67 -21.56 -12.45
N LEU A 26 10.82 -21.53 -13.47
CA LEU A 26 10.60 -20.32 -14.20
C LEU A 26 10.28 -19.31 -13.10
N THR A 27 11.34 -18.64 -12.65
CA THR A 27 11.21 -17.37 -11.95
C THR A 27 10.65 -16.42 -12.99
N ASN A 28 9.38 -16.67 -13.33
CA ASN A 28 8.53 -15.60 -13.72
C ASN A 28 8.68 -14.62 -12.55
N PRO A 29 9.23 -13.43 -12.73
CA PRO A 29 9.03 -12.41 -11.72
C PRO A 29 7.52 -12.33 -11.59
N VAL A 30 7.00 -12.91 -10.52
CA VAL A 30 5.66 -12.59 -10.07
C VAL A 30 5.79 -11.11 -9.77
N THR A 31 5.47 -10.31 -10.75
CA THR A 31 5.17 -8.92 -10.55
C THR A 31 3.86 -8.99 -9.78
N THR A 32 3.99 -9.24 -8.48
CA THR A 32 2.89 -9.06 -7.55
C THR A 32 2.58 -7.59 -7.72
N ALA A 33 1.51 -7.30 -8.46
CA ALA A 33 0.98 -5.95 -8.47
C ALA A 33 0.88 -5.56 -7.00
N PRO A 34 1.55 -4.48 -6.57
CA PRO A 34 1.57 -4.13 -5.17
C PRO A 34 0.13 -4.01 -4.73
N CYS A 35 -0.26 -4.80 -3.73
CA CYS A 35 -1.58 -4.69 -3.14
C CYS A 35 -1.71 -3.25 -2.65
N PRO A 36 -2.82 -2.56 -2.92
CA PRO A 36 -3.02 -1.23 -2.36
C PRO A 36 -2.96 -1.35 -0.84
N CYS A 37 -1.98 -0.67 -0.24
CA CYS A 37 -1.89 -0.53 1.20
C CYS A 37 -2.89 0.53 1.66
N THR A 38 -3.41 0.36 2.87
CA THR A 38 -4.38 1.29 3.43
C THR A 38 -3.92 1.70 4.82
N ASP A 39 -3.63 2.99 4.97
CA ASP A 39 -3.32 3.60 6.26
C ASP A 39 -4.52 4.40 6.78
N GLY A 40 -4.79 4.27 8.07
CA GLY A 40 -5.83 5.02 8.77
C GLY A 40 -5.22 6.01 9.74
N PHE A 41 -5.68 7.26 9.72
CA PHE A 41 -5.27 8.31 10.64
C PHE A 41 -6.47 8.93 11.32
N SER A 42 -6.29 9.36 12.55
CA SER A 42 -7.33 10.08 13.29
C SER A 42 -6.70 11.15 14.20
N GLY A 43 -7.49 12.12 14.58
CA GLY A 43 -7.05 13.17 15.46
C GLY A 43 -8.14 14.20 15.73
N THR A 44 -7.71 15.31 16.36
CA THR A 44 -8.57 16.44 16.65
C THR A 44 -7.94 17.68 16.03
N LEU A 45 -8.70 18.42 15.24
CA LEU A 45 -8.29 19.67 14.62
C LEU A 45 -9.00 20.83 15.34
N SER A 46 -8.22 21.78 15.82
CA SER A 46 -8.72 22.97 16.49
C SER A 46 -8.75 24.16 15.53
N LYS A 47 -9.45 25.22 15.94
CA LYS A 47 -9.48 26.51 15.23
C LYS A 47 -8.07 27.02 14.92
N ASN A 48 -7.86 27.46 13.69
CA ASN A 48 -6.57 27.90 13.13
C ASN A 48 -5.47 26.83 13.21
N GLY A 49 -5.85 25.55 13.43
CA GLY A 49 -4.94 24.45 13.56
C GLY A 49 -4.63 23.78 12.21
N ALA A 50 -3.56 22.98 12.23
CA ALA A 50 -3.22 22.06 11.15
C ALA A 50 -2.56 20.83 11.74
N PHE A 51 -2.78 19.68 11.11
CA PHE A 51 -2.18 18.42 11.50
C PHE A 51 -1.69 17.66 10.28
N SER A 52 -0.48 17.10 10.36
CA SER A 52 0.11 16.30 9.29
C SER A 52 0.39 14.90 9.77
N HIS A 53 0.02 13.92 8.94
CA HIS A 53 0.37 12.51 9.10
C HIS A 53 1.30 12.09 7.96
N THR A 54 2.29 11.28 8.27
CA THR A 54 3.23 10.75 7.29
C THR A 54 3.00 9.27 7.08
N PHE A 55 3.23 8.80 5.86
CA PHE A 55 3.20 7.40 5.48
C PHE A 55 4.27 7.15 4.41
N THR A 56 4.62 5.90 4.17
CA THR A 56 5.67 5.54 3.22
C THR A 56 5.08 4.74 2.07
N THR A 57 5.39 5.14 0.84
CA THR A 57 5.15 4.32 -0.33
C THR A 57 6.45 3.73 -0.85
N THR A 58 6.44 2.46 -1.19
CA THR A 58 7.59 1.74 -1.78
C THR A 58 7.47 1.60 -3.29
N ASN A 59 6.29 1.85 -3.82
CA ASN A 59 5.97 1.70 -5.23
C ASN A 59 5.45 2.99 -5.84
N LEU A 60 5.52 3.06 -7.15
CA LEU A 60 4.95 4.14 -7.95
C LEU A 60 3.45 3.90 -8.14
N GLY A 61 2.68 4.96 -8.23
CA GLY A 61 1.26 4.85 -8.56
C GLY A 61 0.37 5.86 -7.86
N ALA A 62 -0.93 5.65 -7.98
CA ALA A 62 -1.93 6.54 -7.41
C ALA A 62 -2.00 6.38 -5.90
N VAL A 63 -1.95 7.51 -5.21
CA VAL A 63 -2.19 7.63 -3.77
C VAL A 63 -3.46 8.46 -3.59
N THR A 64 -4.43 7.92 -2.88
CA THR A 64 -5.71 8.59 -2.64
C THR A 64 -5.94 8.75 -1.15
N THR A 65 -6.24 9.96 -0.74
CA THR A 65 -6.64 10.29 0.63
C THR A 65 -8.11 10.63 0.66
N THR A 66 -8.84 10.06 1.63
CA THR A 66 -10.27 10.30 1.84
C THR A 66 -10.55 10.70 3.28
N ILE A 67 -11.36 11.73 3.48
CA ILE A 67 -11.93 12.03 4.80
C ILE A 67 -13.06 11.05 5.06
N VAL A 68 -12.86 10.11 5.98
CA VAL A 68 -13.83 9.07 6.30
C VAL A 68 -14.94 9.61 7.19
N SER A 69 -14.57 10.43 8.18
CA SER A 69 -15.55 11.05 9.08
C SER A 69 -15.05 12.35 9.67
N LEU A 70 -16.00 13.24 9.94
CA LEU A 70 -15.83 14.46 10.74
C LEU A 70 -16.92 14.50 11.80
N ALA A 71 -16.56 14.87 13.02
CA ALA A 71 -17.50 14.99 14.13
C ALA A 71 -17.19 16.23 14.98
N PRO A 72 -18.19 16.92 15.55
CA PRO A 72 -19.61 16.54 15.56
C PRO A 72 -20.35 16.87 14.25
N ASN A 73 -19.78 17.67 13.35
CA ASN A 73 -20.43 18.09 12.10
C ASN A 73 -19.74 17.47 10.89
N SER A 74 -20.41 16.54 10.22
CA SER A 74 -19.90 15.85 9.02
C SER A 74 -19.78 16.77 7.79
N ALA A 75 -20.46 17.90 7.79
CA ALA A 75 -20.40 18.93 6.74
C ALA A 75 -19.38 20.04 7.06
N GLN A 76 -18.55 19.87 8.09
CA GLN A 76 -17.49 20.82 8.42
C GLN A 76 -16.54 20.96 7.23
N ILE A 77 -16.28 22.20 6.81
CA ILE A 77 -15.35 22.49 5.73
C ILE A 77 -13.93 22.59 6.29
N LEU A 78 -13.01 21.86 5.70
CA LEU A 78 -11.58 21.80 6.05
C LEU A 78 -10.72 21.93 4.79
N GLY A 79 -9.46 22.29 5.00
CA GLY A 79 -8.42 22.12 4.01
C GLY A 79 -7.83 20.72 4.09
N LEU A 80 -7.63 20.08 2.93
CA LEU A 80 -7.00 18.78 2.78
C LEU A 80 -5.86 18.87 1.77
N GLN A 81 -4.67 18.41 2.15
CA GLN A 81 -3.48 18.38 1.31
C GLN A 81 -2.89 16.96 1.29
N LEU A 82 -2.38 16.57 0.15
CA LEU A 82 -1.60 15.35 -0.06
C LEU A 82 -0.32 15.75 -0.78
N GLY A 83 0.83 15.28 -0.30
CA GLY A 83 2.11 15.73 -0.85
C GLY A 83 3.31 14.93 -0.35
N VAL A 84 4.48 15.55 -0.44
CA VAL A 84 5.76 14.96 -0.08
C VAL A 84 6.22 15.52 1.27
N TRP A 85 6.67 14.64 2.15
CA TRP A 85 7.27 15.01 3.42
C TRP A 85 8.75 15.34 3.23
N ASN A 86 9.16 16.54 3.61
CA ASN A 86 10.55 17.00 3.49
C ASN A 86 11.39 16.83 4.76
N GLY A 87 10.84 16.13 5.77
CA GLY A 87 11.47 15.95 7.08
C GLY A 87 10.95 16.94 8.15
N VAL A 88 10.31 18.03 7.74
CA VAL A 88 9.80 19.09 8.62
C VAL A 88 8.35 19.43 8.34
N SER A 89 7.97 19.48 7.07
CA SER A 89 6.64 19.90 6.64
C SER A 89 6.14 19.10 5.45
N CYS A 90 4.82 19.16 5.24
CA CYS A 90 4.13 18.57 4.11
C CYS A 90 4.12 19.57 2.94
N THR A 91 4.85 19.26 1.87
CA THR A 91 4.82 20.04 0.64
C THR A 91 3.68 19.53 -0.24
N ALA A 92 2.65 20.34 -0.42
CA ALA A 92 1.45 19.95 -1.15
C ALA A 92 1.74 19.71 -2.64
N ALA A 93 1.27 18.60 -3.16
CA ALA A 93 1.19 18.29 -4.59
C ALA A 93 -0.26 18.26 -5.09
N SER A 94 -1.20 17.96 -4.20
CA SER A 94 -2.65 18.04 -4.43
C SER A 94 -3.31 18.64 -3.20
N SER A 95 -4.28 19.54 -3.37
CA SER A 95 -4.98 20.17 -2.25
C SER A 95 -6.37 20.66 -2.61
N THR A 96 -7.21 20.81 -1.59
CA THR A 96 -8.51 21.46 -1.66
C THR A 96 -8.83 22.17 -0.34
N ASP A 97 -9.50 23.30 -0.42
CA ASP A 97 -9.93 24.11 0.75
C ASP A 97 -11.41 23.92 1.07
N THR A 98 -12.08 22.99 0.42
CA THR A 98 -13.52 22.74 0.56
C THR A 98 -13.84 21.29 0.89
N ALA A 99 -12.92 20.60 1.56
CA ALA A 99 -13.11 19.20 1.91
C ALA A 99 -14.09 19.03 3.06
N THR A 100 -14.94 18.01 2.95
CA THR A 100 -15.90 17.56 3.96
C THR A 100 -15.82 16.06 4.11
N THR A 101 -16.64 15.44 4.95
CA THR A 101 -16.73 13.97 5.00
C THR A 101 -17.04 13.40 3.60
N GLY A 102 -16.28 12.39 3.20
CA GLY A 102 -16.35 11.75 1.88
C GLY A 102 -15.50 12.40 0.80
N SER A 103 -14.91 13.58 1.06
CA SER A 103 -14.00 14.21 0.09
C SER A 103 -12.71 13.41 -0.06
N SER A 104 -12.25 13.29 -1.31
CA SER A 104 -11.01 12.60 -1.66
C SER A 104 -10.14 13.45 -2.57
N ILE A 105 -8.82 13.36 -2.39
CA ILE A 105 -7.82 13.91 -3.31
C ILE A 105 -6.83 12.81 -3.68
N THR A 106 -6.26 12.93 -4.88
CA THR A 106 -5.32 11.93 -5.42
C THR A 106 -4.03 12.60 -5.89
N LEU A 107 -2.93 11.87 -5.72
CA LEU A 107 -1.59 12.19 -6.18
C LEU A 107 -1.00 10.96 -6.85
N ASN A 108 -0.29 11.11 -7.97
CA ASN A 108 0.52 10.04 -8.53
C ASN A 108 1.94 10.11 -7.98
N ALA A 109 2.31 9.14 -7.14
CA ALA A 109 3.67 9.00 -6.66
C ALA A 109 4.60 8.57 -7.79
N SER A 110 5.57 9.39 -8.13
CA SER A 110 6.57 9.15 -9.18
C SER A 110 7.87 8.52 -8.64
N ALA A 111 7.99 8.39 -7.32
CA ALA A 111 9.11 7.76 -6.63
C ALA A 111 8.65 7.16 -5.31
N ALA A 112 9.37 6.14 -4.84
CA ALA A 112 9.25 5.67 -3.47
C ALA A 112 9.71 6.76 -2.50
N GLY A 113 9.09 6.84 -1.32
CA GLY A 113 9.47 7.84 -0.32
C GLY A 113 8.41 8.07 0.73
N VAL A 114 8.67 9.08 1.55
CA VAL A 114 7.74 9.50 2.60
C VAL A 114 6.82 10.57 2.05
N LEU A 115 5.54 10.26 2.07
CA LEU A 115 4.47 11.17 1.70
C LEU A 115 3.76 11.68 2.96
N CYS A 116 2.89 12.66 2.80
CA CYS A 116 2.14 13.24 3.89
C CYS A 116 0.73 13.64 3.46
N VAL A 117 -0.19 13.48 4.38
CA VAL A 117 -1.51 14.08 4.32
C VAL A 117 -1.62 15.12 5.42
N ARG A 118 -2.17 16.28 5.10
CA ARG A 118 -2.37 17.37 6.05
C ARG A 118 -3.80 17.87 6.00
N LEU A 119 -4.41 17.96 7.18
CA LEU A 119 -5.65 18.71 7.38
C LEU A 119 -5.35 20.04 8.03
N TYR A 120 -6.14 21.06 7.70
CA TYR A 120 -6.03 22.38 8.31
C TYR A 120 -7.37 23.11 8.29
N ASP A 121 -7.49 24.04 9.23
CA ASP A 121 -8.64 24.93 9.29
C ASP A 121 -8.51 26.01 8.20
N VAL A 122 -9.53 26.16 7.41
CA VAL A 122 -9.66 27.23 6.41
C VAL A 122 -10.46 28.43 6.94
N GLY A 123 -10.67 28.48 8.26
CA GLY A 123 -11.35 29.59 8.96
C GLY A 123 -12.78 29.29 9.37
N PHE A 124 -13.26 28.06 9.20
CA PHE A 124 -14.63 27.68 9.53
C PHE A 124 -14.76 26.86 10.81
N ILE A 125 -13.67 26.50 11.47
CA ILE A 125 -13.70 25.76 12.73
C ILE A 125 -14.02 26.71 13.88
N THR A 126 -15.12 26.48 14.59
CA THR A 126 -15.47 27.14 15.84
C THR A 126 -15.15 26.29 17.05
N ASP A 127 -15.43 25.00 16.96
CA ASP A 127 -15.21 23.98 17.99
C ASP A 127 -14.28 22.88 17.46
N PRO A 128 -13.54 22.18 18.34
CA PRO A 128 -12.65 21.11 17.90
C PRO A 128 -13.37 20.03 17.09
N VAL A 129 -12.76 19.63 15.96
CA VAL A 129 -13.29 18.64 15.02
C VAL A 129 -12.49 17.37 15.14
N LEU A 130 -13.15 16.27 15.49
CA LEU A 130 -12.58 14.93 15.38
C LEU A 130 -12.62 14.50 13.93
N TYR A 131 -11.53 13.95 13.44
CA TYR A 131 -11.44 13.47 12.06
C TYR A 131 -10.91 12.05 11.98
N GLN A 132 -11.31 11.36 10.94
CA GLN A 132 -10.72 10.10 10.48
C GLN A 132 -10.39 10.23 8.99
N LEU A 133 -9.17 9.82 8.65
CA LEU A 133 -8.65 9.76 7.28
C LEU A 133 -8.32 8.33 6.91
N GLN A 134 -8.47 8.03 5.64
CA GLN A 134 -7.95 6.84 5.02
C GLN A 134 -7.05 7.24 3.85
N VAL A 135 -5.88 6.62 3.78
CA VAL A 135 -4.94 6.77 2.66
C VAL A 135 -4.75 5.41 2.02
N VAL A 136 -5.00 5.34 0.73
CA VAL A 136 -4.77 4.15 -0.09
C VAL A 136 -3.60 4.44 -1.02
N HIS A 137 -2.58 3.58 -1.01
CA HIS A 137 -1.36 3.75 -1.78
C HIS A 137 -0.78 2.42 -2.26
N PRO A 138 0.08 2.39 -3.30
CA PRO A 138 0.70 1.17 -3.82
C PRO A 138 1.78 0.61 -2.92
#